data_2dbb13fdcffec63f05b79dea94ac83be
#
_entry.id   2dbb13fdcffec63f05b79dea94ac83be
#
_cell.length_a   1.000
_cell.length_b   1.000
_cell.length_c   1.000
_cell.angle_alpha   90.00
_cell.angle_beta   90.00
_cell.angle_gamma   90.00
#
_symmetry.space_group_name_H-M   'P 1'
#
loop_
_entity.id
_entity.type
_entity.pdbx_description
1 polymer ?
#
loop_
_entity_poly.entity_id
_entity_poly.type
_entity_poly.pdbx_seq_one_letter_code
_entity_poly.pdbx_strand_id
1 'polypeptide(L)'
;LLCVAYAAIKAANPETLVISAAPAPTGYFGGCSPQGCDDLPFLEGMVEAGATSCLDYVGAHHHAGATSPSARSGHPYDPTTTHYSWFFLPQTELYYDIFGGERQLFYTALGYTSQEGVPRFSEHFAWARGTDNAEQAAWLAEAVELAQDTGMVHAIMIWNIDFPRYGPD
;
A
#
# COMPACT_ATOMS: atom_id res chain seq x y z
N LEU A 1 -0.77 14.31 -17.54
CA LEU A 1 -2.18 13.93 -17.43
C LEU A 1 -2.75 14.30 -16.05
N LEU A 2 -2.07 13.92 -14.93
CA LEU A 2 -2.53 14.16 -13.56
C LEU A 2 -2.86 15.65 -13.30
N CYS A 3 -1.92 16.56 -13.58
CA CYS A 3 -2.11 17.98 -13.30
C CYS A 3 -3.27 18.60 -14.09
N VAL A 4 -3.52 18.15 -15.33
CA VAL A 4 -4.67 18.60 -16.13
C VAL A 4 -5.98 18.12 -15.48
N ALA A 5 -6.03 16.88 -15.06
CA ALA A 5 -7.19 16.31 -14.36
C ALA A 5 -7.44 17.03 -13.01
N TYR A 6 -6.38 17.23 -12.23
CA TYR A 6 -6.43 17.95 -10.96
C TYR A 6 -7.04 19.35 -11.13
N ALA A 7 -6.52 20.14 -12.07
CA ALA A 7 -7.03 21.48 -12.34
C ALA A 7 -8.51 21.47 -12.74
N ALA A 8 -8.92 20.53 -13.58
CA ALA A 8 -10.32 20.42 -14.01
C ALA A 8 -11.25 20.00 -12.85
N ILE A 9 -10.82 19.05 -12.00
CA ILE A 9 -11.59 18.63 -10.84
C ILE A 9 -11.74 19.77 -9.85
N LYS A 10 -10.64 20.46 -9.51
CA LYS A 10 -10.66 21.58 -8.55
C LYS A 10 -11.44 22.79 -9.07
N ALA A 11 -11.46 22.99 -10.39
CA ALA A 11 -12.31 24.04 -11.00
C ALA A 11 -13.80 23.70 -10.90
N ALA A 12 -14.16 22.43 -11.01
CA ALA A 12 -15.54 21.97 -10.89
C ALA A 12 -16.02 21.94 -9.43
N ASN A 13 -15.19 21.43 -8.53
CA ASN A 13 -15.43 21.40 -7.10
C ASN A 13 -14.10 21.40 -6.33
N PRO A 14 -13.74 22.53 -5.68
CA PRO A 14 -12.47 22.67 -4.97
C PRO A 14 -12.35 21.72 -3.75
N GLU A 15 -13.46 21.27 -3.19
CA GLU A 15 -13.49 20.37 -2.02
C GLU A 15 -13.24 18.90 -2.39
N THR A 16 -13.30 18.54 -3.67
CA THR A 16 -13.05 17.16 -4.11
C THR A 16 -11.58 16.80 -3.87
N LEU A 17 -11.34 15.75 -3.09
CA LEU A 17 -10.01 15.23 -2.85
C LEU A 17 -9.51 14.46 -4.08
N VAL A 18 -8.29 14.74 -4.48
CA VAL A 18 -7.63 14.09 -5.60
C VAL A 18 -6.49 13.23 -5.06
N ILE A 19 -6.65 11.92 -5.20
CA ILE A 19 -5.67 10.92 -4.78
C ILE A 19 -4.96 10.41 -6.04
N SER A 20 -3.64 10.26 -6.00
CA SER A 20 -2.92 9.64 -7.11
C SER A 20 -3.32 8.17 -7.28
N ALA A 21 -2.98 7.59 -8.43
CA ALA A 21 -2.99 6.14 -8.56
C ALA A 21 -2.07 5.51 -7.50
N ALA A 22 -2.49 4.39 -6.92
CA ALA A 22 -1.70 3.63 -5.98
C ALA A 22 -0.94 2.53 -6.74
N PRO A 23 0.40 2.61 -6.85
CA PRO A 23 1.18 1.55 -7.47
C PRO A 23 1.17 0.29 -6.58
N ALA A 24 1.30 -0.87 -7.21
CA ALA A 24 1.57 -2.10 -6.48
C ALA A 24 3.02 -2.08 -5.99
N PRO A 25 3.27 -2.25 -4.68
CA PRO A 25 4.64 -2.33 -4.17
C PRO A 25 5.36 -3.52 -4.78
N THR A 26 6.46 -3.29 -5.48
CA THR A 26 7.20 -4.34 -6.17
C THR A 26 8.66 -3.97 -6.40
N GLY A 27 9.54 -4.97 -6.38
CA GLY A 27 10.93 -4.87 -6.83
C GLY A 27 11.21 -5.80 -8.02
N TYR A 28 10.15 -6.18 -8.74
CA TYR A 28 10.23 -7.21 -9.79
C TYR A 28 10.95 -6.75 -11.05
N PHE A 29 10.79 -5.48 -11.44
CA PHE A 29 11.31 -4.95 -12.71
C PHE A 29 12.76 -4.48 -12.62
N GLY A 30 13.30 -4.29 -11.42
CA GLY A 30 14.62 -3.72 -11.19
C GLY A 30 14.74 -2.26 -11.66
N GLY A 31 13.67 -1.50 -11.51
CA GLY A 31 13.52 -0.13 -11.98
C GLY A 31 12.38 0.03 -12.99
N CYS A 32 12.52 0.94 -13.96
CA CYS A 32 11.55 1.14 -15.02
C CYS A 32 12.03 0.56 -16.35
N SER A 33 11.14 -0.11 -17.08
CA SER A 33 11.38 -0.76 -18.36
C SER A 33 10.14 -0.67 -19.25
N PRO A 34 10.20 -1.05 -20.55
CA PRO A 34 9.01 -1.11 -21.40
C PRO A 34 7.95 -2.10 -20.93
N GLN A 35 8.30 -3.05 -20.05
CA GLN A 35 7.41 -4.07 -19.51
C GLN A 35 6.68 -3.61 -18.25
N GLY A 36 7.26 -2.66 -17.52
CA GLY A 36 6.70 -2.13 -16.28
C GLY A 36 7.72 -1.33 -15.48
N CYS A 37 7.28 -0.80 -14.38
CA CYS A 37 8.11 0.02 -13.50
C CYS A 37 7.83 -0.38 -12.06
N ASP A 38 8.90 -0.49 -11.25
CA ASP A 38 8.74 -0.64 -9.81
C ASP A 38 8.15 0.64 -9.21
N ASP A 39 7.47 0.49 -8.11
CA ASP A 39 6.70 1.58 -7.49
C ASP A 39 7.57 2.77 -7.04
N LEU A 40 8.73 2.53 -6.40
CA LEU A 40 9.59 3.63 -5.96
C LEU A 40 10.07 4.52 -7.12
N PRO A 41 10.73 3.99 -8.17
CA PRO A 41 11.14 4.82 -9.29
C PRO A 41 9.95 5.43 -10.07
N PHE A 42 8.77 4.81 -10.01
CA PHE A 42 7.55 5.41 -10.57
C PHE A 42 7.12 6.65 -9.76
N LEU A 43 7.09 6.54 -8.42
CA LEU A 43 6.74 7.66 -7.54
C LEU A 43 7.76 8.79 -7.60
N GLU A 44 9.07 8.46 -7.63
CA GLU A 44 10.14 9.43 -7.84
C GLU A 44 9.96 10.20 -9.16
N GLY A 45 9.70 9.49 -10.26
CA GLY A 45 9.39 10.10 -11.55
C GLY A 45 8.12 10.96 -11.54
N MET A 46 7.12 10.63 -10.72
CA MET A 46 5.95 11.50 -10.51
C MET A 46 6.35 12.82 -9.84
N VAL A 47 7.18 12.76 -8.79
CA VAL A 47 7.66 13.97 -8.09
C VAL A 47 8.51 14.84 -9.03
N GLU A 48 9.44 14.24 -9.79
CA GLU A 48 10.24 14.93 -10.80
C GLU A 48 9.36 15.61 -11.86
N ALA A 49 8.24 15.00 -12.23
CA ALA A 49 7.26 15.57 -13.15
C ALA A 49 6.34 16.62 -12.52
N GLY A 50 6.56 17.00 -11.26
CA GLY A 50 5.79 18.03 -10.55
C GLY A 50 4.45 17.56 -9.98
N ALA A 51 4.25 16.25 -9.81
CA ALA A 51 2.98 15.69 -9.34
C ALA A 51 2.60 16.17 -7.92
N THR A 52 3.57 16.49 -7.07
CA THR A 52 3.32 16.95 -5.69
C THR A 52 2.36 18.14 -5.61
N SER A 53 2.35 19.00 -6.63
CA SER A 53 1.43 20.14 -6.73
C SER A 53 0.06 19.80 -7.37
N CYS A 54 -0.12 18.56 -7.83
CA CYS A 54 -1.26 18.13 -8.64
C CYS A 54 -2.06 16.99 -7.99
N LEU A 55 -1.93 16.81 -6.68
CA LEU A 55 -2.67 15.85 -5.88
C LEU A 55 -2.84 16.37 -4.45
N ASP A 56 -3.85 15.89 -3.77
CA ASP A 56 -4.06 16.17 -2.35
C ASP A 56 -3.38 15.07 -1.50
N TYR A 57 -3.45 13.82 -1.94
CA TYR A 57 -2.90 12.64 -1.26
C TYR A 57 -2.23 11.68 -2.24
N VAL A 58 -1.22 10.97 -1.75
CA VAL A 58 -0.54 9.90 -2.49
C VAL A 58 -1.29 8.58 -2.27
N GLY A 59 -1.76 7.97 -3.34
CA GLY A 59 -2.40 6.65 -3.29
C GLY A 59 -1.39 5.56 -2.95
N ALA A 60 -1.74 4.66 -2.05
CA ALA A 60 -0.92 3.52 -1.66
C ALA A 60 -1.75 2.24 -1.52
N HIS A 61 -1.10 1.09 -1.71
CA HIS A 61 -1.64 -0.23 -1.42
C HIS A 61 -0.67 -0.99 -0.51
N HIS A 62 -1.21 -1.82 0.41
CA HIS A 62 -0.40 -2.77 1.15
C HIS A 62 -1.18 -4.06 1.38
N HIS A 63 -0.69 -5.16 0.80
CA HIS A 63 -1.33 -6.48 0.86
C HIS A 63 -0.36 -7.62 1.22
N ALA A 64 0.93 -7.33 1.29
CA ALA A 64 1.96 -8.34 1.49
C ALA A 64 2.24 -8.65 2.97
N GLY A 65 1.39 -8.17 3.88
CA GLY A 65 1.60 -8.31 5.32
C GLY A 65 1.35 -9.72 5.83
N ALA A 66 2.40 -10.34 6.37
CA ALA A 66 2.34 -11.52 7.23
C ALA A 66 3.17 -11.28 8.51
N THR A 67 3.30 -10.01 8.89
CA THR A 67 3.97 -9.52 10.10
C THR A 67 3.16 -8.37 10.66
N SER A 68 3.39 -8.02 11.93
CA SER A 68 2.76 -6.82 12.50
C SER A 68 3.11 -5.57 11.68
N PRO A 69 2.22 -4.58 11.60
CA PRO A 69 2.45 -3.32 10.88
C PRO A 69 3.71 -2.56 11.29
N SER A 70 4.10 -2.64 12.57
CA SER A 70 5.34 -2.04 13.08
C SER A 70 6.63 -2.81 12.73
N ALA A 71 6.52 -4.04 12.22
CA ALA A 71 7.68 -4.85 11.88
C ALA A 71 8.48 -4.22 10.72
N ARG A 72 9.81 -4.40 10.79
CA ARG A 72 10.77 -3.93 9.78
C ARG A 72 11.63 -5.03 9.20
N SER A 73 11.47 -6.25 9.68
CA SER A 73 12.22 -7.46 9.29
C SER A 73 11.54 -8.70 9.86
N GLY A 74 12.06 -9.89 9.53
CA GLY A 74 11.61 -11.13 10.13
C GLY A 74 10.33 -11.69 9.50
N HIS A 75 10.12 -11.47 8.20
CA HIS A 75 8.97 -12.03 7.50
C HIS A 75 9.00 -13.57 7.54
N PRO A 76 7.91 -14.26 7.97
CA PRO A 76 7.93 -15.69 8.20
C PRO A 76 8.18 -16.54 6.94
N TYR A 77 7.78 -16.06 5.77
CA TYR A 77 8.03 -16.73 4.49
C TYR A 77 9.50 -16.60 4.03
N ASP A 78 10.10 -15.44 4.24
CA ASP A 78 11.51 -15.18 3.98
C ASP A 78 12.09 -14.31 5.10
N PRO A 79 12.65 -14.93 6.16
CA PRO A 79 13.22 -14.19 7.29
C PRO A 79 14.42 -13.31 6.94
N THR A 80 15.02 -13.50 5.76
CA THR A 80 16.15 -12.71 5.28
C THR A 80 15.71 -11.44 4.54
N THR A 81 14.45 -11.37 4.13
CA THR A 81 13.95 -10.20 3.39
C THR A 81 13.93 -8.98 4.26
N THR A 82 14.41 -7.88 3.70
CA THR A 82 14.30 -6.53 4.25
C THR A 82 13.60 -5.60 3.25
N HIS A 83 13.04 -6.17 2.17
CA HIS A 83 12.38 -5.37 1.16
C HIS A 83 11.12 -4.70 1.74
N TYR A 84 11.05 -3.37 1.62
CA TYR A 84 10.00 -2.55 2.24
C TYR A 84 8.57 -3.02 1.93
N SER A 85 8.33 -3.57 0.74
CA SER A 85 6.99 -4.00 0.30
C SER A 85 6.34 -5.08 1.16
N TRP A 86 7.14 -5.77 1.99
CA TRP A 86 6.66 -6.77 2.94
C TRP A 86 6.22 -6.16 4.28
N PHE A 87 6.51 -4.87 4.53
CA PHE A 87 6.33 -4.23 5.83
C PHE A 87 5.56 -2.92 5.69
N PHE A 88 4.47 -2.79 6.43
CA PHE A 88 3.59 -1.62 6.33
C PHE A 88 4.31 -0.31 6.67
N LEU A 89 4.95 -0.25 7.82
CA LEU A 89 5.59 0.99 8.29
C LEU A 89 6.78 1.42 7.40
N PRO A 90 7.72 0.54 7.02
CA PRO A 90 8.78 0.88 6.08
C PRO A 90 8.28 1.37 4.72
N GLN A 91 7.23 0.77 4.17
CA GLN A 91 6.61 1.24 2.93
C GLN A 91 5.99 2.63 3.10
N THR A 92 5.27 2.84 4.21
CA THR A 92 4.65 4.12 4.53
C THR A 92 5.70 5.23 4.61
N GLU A 93 6.77 5.01 5.34
CA GLU A 93 7.88 5.97 5.49
C GLU A 93 8.50 6.32 4.14
N LEU A 94 8.86 5.29 3.34
CA LEU A 94 9.48 5.50 2.03
C LEU A 94 8.60 6.32 1.08
N TYR A 95 7.33 6.00 0.99
CA TYR A 95 6.42 6.74 0.10
C TYR A 95 6.22 8.18 0.58
N TYR A 96 6.09 8.39 1.89
CA TYR A 96 5.96 9.72 2.47
C TYR A 96 7.22 10.57 2.21
N ASP A 97 8.42 9.97 2.37
CA ASP A 97 9.70 10.63 2.16
C ASP A 97 9.95 10.99 0.69
N ILE A 98 9.54 10.14 -0.28
CA ILE A 98 9.63 10.46 -1.72
C ILE A 98 8.92 11.77 -2.05
N PHE A 99 7.79 12.05 -1.41
CA PHE A 99 7.05 13.30 -1.58
C PHE A 99 7.52 14.41 -0.61
N GLY A 100 8.73 14.27 -0.04
CA GLY A 100 9.36 15.28 0.84
C GLY A 100 8.62 15.52 2.16
N GLY A 101 7.75 14.60 2.58
CA GLY A 101 6.88 14.80 3.75
C GLY A 101 5.75 15.81 3.53
N GLU A 102 5.52 16.26 2.30
CA GLU A 102 4.52 17.30 1.99
C GLU A 102 3.12 16.75 1.74
N ARG A 103 3.01 15.46 1.42
CA ARG A 103 1.74 14.81 1.09
C ARG A 103 1.56 13.54 1.88
N GLN A 104 0.47 13.48 2.64
CA GLN A 104 0.08 12.27 3.33
C GLN A 104 -0.36 11.19 2.33
N LEU A 105 -0.23 9.94 2.77
CA LEU A 105 -0.68 8.78 2.02
C LEU A 105 -2.19 8.56 2.21
N PHE A 106 -2.82 7.99 1.21
CA PHE A 106 -4.16 7.45 1.27
C PHE A 106 -4.10 5.99 0.85
N TYR A 107 -4.23 5.08 1.78
CA TYR A 107 -4.29 3.66 1.47
C TYR A 107 -5.65 3.33 0.85
N THR A 108 -5.71 3.28 -0.49
CA THR A 108 -6.92 2.91 -1.22
C THR A 108 -7.21 1.41 -1.14
N ALA A 109 -6.23 0.62 -0.71
CA ALA A 109 -6.42 -0.76 -0.29
C ALA A 109 -5.33 -1.17 0.71
N LEU A 110 -5.77 -1.64 1.88
CA LEU A 110 -4.93 -2.28 2.89
C LEU A 110 -5.59 -3.57 3.33
N GLY A 111 -4.85 -4.65 3.37
CA GLY A 111 -5.37 -5.94 3.84
C GLY A 111 -4.27 -6.85 4.35
N TYR A 112 -4.65 -7.68 5.31
CA TYR A 112 -3.86 -8.79 5.83
C TYR A 112 -4.60 -10.07 5.55
N THR A 113 -3.93 -11.06 4.96
CA THR A 113 -4.54 -12.33 4.58
C THR A 113 -4.47 -13.31 5.73
N SER A 114 -5.61 -13.92 6.11
CA SER A 114 -5.64 -15.06 7.02
C SER A 114 -5.81 -16.36 6.26
N GLN A 115 -5.12 -17.41 6.68
CA GLN A 115 -5.29 -18.77 6.18
C GLN A 115 -6.44 -19.50 6.89
N GLU A 116 -6.87 -19.02 8.05
CA GLU A 116 -7.85 -19.69 8.89
C GLU A 116 -9.22 -19.79 8.20
N GLY A 117 -9.80 -20.98 8.21
CA GLY A 117 -11.10 -21.23 7.58
C GLY A 117 -11.09 -21.38 6.05
N VAL A 118 -9.90 -21.29 5.41
CA VAL A 118 -9.75 -21.47 3.96
C VAL A 118 -9.31 -22.91 3.65
N PRO A 119 -10.19 -23.77 3.09
CA PRO A 119 -9.89 -25.20 2.89
C PRO A 119 -8.73 -25.46 1.91
N ARG A 120 -8.57 -24.58 0.93
CA ARG A 120 -7.48 -24.62 -0.05
C ARG A 120 -6.86 -23.24 -0.18
N PHE A 121 -5.74 -23.06 0.50
CA PHE A 121 -4.98 -21.83 0.40
C PHE A 121 -4.09 -21.87 -0.85
N SER A 122 -4.27 -20.88 -1.73
CA SER A 122 -3.51 -20.82 -3.00
C SER A 122 -2.01 -20.71 -2.76
N GLU A 123 -1.22 -21.40 -3.59
CA GLU A 123 0.25 -21.27 -3.57
C GLU A 123 0.72 -19.83 -3.88
N HIS A 124 -0.10 -19.03 -4.58
CA HIS A 124 0.20 -17.61 -4.82
C HIS A 124 0.20 -16.78 -3.53
N PHE A 125 -0.46 -17.26 -2.47
CA PHE A 125 -0.49 -16.63 -1.15
C PHE A 125 0.36 -17.41 -0.11
N ALA A 126 1.26 -18.27 -0.55
CA ALA A 126 2.09 -19.08 0.35
C ALA A 126 2.87 -18.25 1.38
N TRP A 127 3.18 -17.01 1.04
CA TRP A 127 3.83 -16.03 1.92
C TRP A 127 2.98 -15.65 3.14
N ALA A 128 1.66 -15.80 3.10
CA ALA A 128 0.74 -15.51 4.21
C ALA A 128 0.35 -16.77 5.02
N ARG A 129 1.00 -17.91 4.77
CA ARG A 129 0.76 -19.12 5.56
C ARG A 129 1.16 -18.90 7.01
N GLY A 130 0.28 -19.33 7.90
CA GLY A 130 0.49 -19.21 9.34
C GLY A 130 -0.15 -17.98 9.97
N THR A 131 -0.68 -17.06 9.19
CA THR A 131 -1.48 -15.93 9.70
C THR A 131 -2.89 -16.42 10.03
N ASP A 132 -3.35 -16.17 11.24
CA ASP A 132 -4.70 -16.49 11.70
C ASP A 132 -5.61 -15.25 11.71
N ASN A 133 -6.89 -15.44 12.06
CA ASN A 133 -7.87 -14.36 12.10
C ASN A 133 -7.62 -13.37 13.26
N ALA A 134 -7.02 -13.83 14.35
CA ALA A 134 -6.70 -12.96 15.49
C ALA A 134 -5.54 -12.03 15.15
N GLU A 135 -4.50 -12.55 14.49
CA GLU A 135 -3.39 -11.75 13.97
C GLU A 135 -3.87 -10.75 12.91
N GLN A 136 -4.71 -11.20 11.95
CA GLN A 136 -5.30 -10.31 10.95
C GLN A 136 -6.04 -9.14 11.61
N ALA A 137 -6.89 -9.42 12.61
CA ALA A 137 -7.66 -8.39 13.31
C ALA A 137 -6.73 -7.43 14.10
N ALA A 138 -5.75 -7.97 14.81
CA ALA A 138 -4.79 -7.18 15.58
C ALA A 138 -3.95 -6.27 14.66
N TRP A 139 -3.46 -6.79 13.53
CA TRP A 139 -2.65 -6.00 12.61
C TRP A 139 -3.45 -4.93 11.85
N LEU A 140 -4.72 -5.19 11.54
CA LEU A 140 -5.59 -4.14 10.99
C LEU A 140 -5.77 -2.98 11.99
N ALA A 141 -5.97 -3.29 13.27
CA ALA A 141 -6.08 -2.28 14.33
C ALA A 141 -4.75 -1.52 14.51
N GLU A 142 -3.62 -2.23 14.62
CA GLU A 142 -2.29 -1.64 14.76
C GLU A 142 -1.93 -0.74 13.57
N ALA A 143 -2.29 -1.12 12.34
CA ALA A 143 -2.05 -0.29 11.17
C ALA A 143 -2.79 1.05 11.24
N VAL A 144 -4.02 1.05 11.77
CA VAL A 144 -4.79 2.28 11.97
C VAL A 144 -4.15 3.14 13.08
N GLU A 145 -3.73 2.54 14.18
CA GLU A 145 -3.04 3.24 15.28
C GLU A 145 -1.74 3.88 14.79
N LEU A 146 -0.89 3.13 14.09
CA LEU A 146 0.35 3.64 13.50
C LEU A 146 0.11 4.77 12.49
N ALA A 147 -0.94 4.66 11.68
CA ALA A 147 -1.32 5.71 10.75
C ALA A 147 -1.66 7.03 11.46
N GLN A 148 -2.37 6.94 12.60
CA GLN A 148 -2.71 8.09 13.43
C GLN A 148 -1.47 8.67 14.13
N ASP A 149 -0.65 7.81 14.75
CA ASP A 149 0.50 8.22 15.55
C ASP A 149 1.60 8.86 14.69
N THR A 150 1.84 8.34 13.48
CA THR A 150 2.87 8.89 12.60
C THR A 150 2.45 10.16 11.89
N GLY A 151 1.15 10.37 11.68
CA GLY A 151 0.62 11.48 10.89
C GLY A 151 0.96 11.42 9.40
N MET A 152 1.55 10.33 8.92
CA MET A 152 1.93 10.16 7.51
C MET A 152 0.77 9.70 6.64
N VAL A 153 -0.29 9.17 7.23
CA VAL A 153 -1.44 8.58 6.54
C VAL A 153 -2.71 9.37 6.85
N HIS A 154 -3.42 9.77 5.81
CA HIS A 154 -4.69 10.49 5.95
C HIS A 154 -5.87 9.54 6.18
N ALA A 155 -5.92 8.46 5.39
CA ALA A 155 -7.01 7.48 5.48
C ALA A 155 -6.57 6.09 5.00
N ILE A 156 -7.28 5.09 5.48
CA ILE A 156 -7.11 3.68 5.10
C ILE A 156 -8.45 3.10 4.70
N MET A 157 -8.52 2.51 3.52
CA MET A 157 -9.61 1.64 3.09
C MET A 157 -9.20 0.19 3.30
N ILE A 158 -9.92 -0.52 4.16
CA ILE A 158 -9.69 -1.95 4.38
C ILE A 158 -10.19 -2.72 3.15
N TRP A 159 -9.32 -3.45 2.52
CA TRP A 159 -9.62 -4.33 1.41
C TRP A 159 -9.43 -5.79 1.84
N ASN A 160 -10.44 -6.62 2.00
CA ASN A 160 -11.85 -6.25 1.89
C ASN A 160 -12.62 -7.00 2.98
N ILE A 161 -13.86 -6.60 3.22
CA ILE A 161 -14.65 -7.10 4.34
C ILE A 161 -15.23 -8.49 4.08
N ASP A 162 -15.55 -8.81 2.83
CA ASP A 162 -16.17 -10.08 2.47
C ASP A 162 -15.80 -10.52 1.04
N PHE A 163 -15.16 -11.69 0.95
CA PHE A 163 -14.93 -12.39 -0.29
C PHE A 163 -15.58 -13.78 -0.20
N PRO A 164 -16.87 -13.91 -0.51
CA PRO A 164 -17.59 -15.15 -0.31
C PRO A 164 -17.09 -16.31 -1.17
N ARG A 165 -16.30 -16.04 -2.21
CA ARG A 165 -15.68 -17.08 -3.06
C ARG A 165 -14.41 -16.59 -3.74
N TYR A 166 -13.33 -17.34 -3.59
CA TYR A 166 -12.11 -17.18 -4.34
C TYR A 166 -11.93 -18.31 -5.34
N GLY A 167 -11.78 -17.93 -6.60
CA GLY A 167 -11.31 -18.80 -7.66
C GLY A 167 -12.37 -19.60 -8.38
N PRO A 168 -12.01 -20.09 -9.56
CA PRO A 168 -12.78 -21.16 -10.19
C PRO A 168 -12.66 -22.38 -9.30
N ASP A 169 -13.75 -23.04 -9.10
CA ASP A 169 -13.84 -24.37 -8.49
C ASP A 169 -12.94 -25.37 -9.23
#